data_26d16c8eb53abf865667401035af401b
#
_entry.id   26d16c8eb53abf865667401035af401b
#
_cell.length_a   1.000
_cell.length_b   1.000
_cell.length_c   1.000
_cell.angle_alpha   90.00
_cell.angle_beta   90.00
_cell.angle_gamma   90.00
#
_symmetry.space_group_name_H-M   'P 1'
#
loop_
_entity.id
_entity.type
_entity.pdbx_description
1 polymer ?
#
loop_
_entity_poly.entity_id
_entity_poly.type
_entity_poly.pdbx_seq_one_letter_code
_entity_poly.pdbx_strand_id
1 'polypeptide(L)'
;MPSNTIGSDGTITRDARSRYRQRAEGGAHGAFEAETKRAGGTPRADVQVDRGQAPADVAAILGGTGEVVIRRRRMYTGERLVQLADTYIPAYVAEAAPAVAQLDTGTGGIISRMADAGLAQTDVVEDVTQVPASPEQAEALGVEPSTLLLTITHTGRTEDGRAVEVTRHVLSPGWTLRYGVPLD
;
A
#
# COMPACT_ATOMS: atom_id res chain seq x y z
N MET A 1 -19.06 2.26 13.25
CA MET A 1 -18.04 1.51 12.48
C MET A 1 -16.74 2.25 12.60
N PRO A 2 -15.62 1.60 12.97
CA PRO A 2 -14.33 2.26 12.94
C PRO A 2 -14.02 2.70 11.50
N SER A 3 -13.68 3.96 11.32
CA SER A 3 -13.25 4.47 10.01
C SER A 3 -11.76 4.19 9.82
N ASN A 4 -11.32 3.95 8.58
CA ASN A 4 -9.91 3.84 8.27
C ASN A 4 -9.18 5.14 8.61
N THR A 5 -8.17 5.08 9.47
CA THR A 5 -7.37 6.23 9.91
C THR A 5 -5.91 5.86 10.09
N ILE A 6 -5.03 6.85 9.92
CA ILE A 6 -3.62 6.78 10.29
C ILE A 6 -3.36 7.97 11.19
N GLY A 7 -3.46 7.73 12.49
CA GLY A 7 -3.34 8.77 13.51
C GLY A 7 -1.89 9.14 13.83
N SER A 8 -1.67 10.37 14.25
CA SER A 8 -0.37 10.83 14.78
C SER A 8 -0.03 10.20 16.13
N ASP A 9 -1.02 9.57 16.78
CA ASP A 9 -0.89 8.84 18.04
C ASP A 9 -0.26 7.44 17.87
N GLY A 10 0.07 7.03 16.64
CA GLY A 10 0.60 5.71 16.33
C GLY A 10 -0.45 4.63 16.12
N THR A 11 -1.72 5.00 15.98
CA THR A 11 -2.78 4.03 15.70
C THR A 11 -3.15 4.02 14.22
N ILE A 12 -3.06 2.85 13.60
CA ILE A 12 -3.58 2.60 12.25
C ILE A 12 -4.85 1.76 12.40
N THR A 13 -5.99 2.35 12.10
CA THR A 13 -7.28 1.65 12.09
C THR A 13 -7.61 1.24 10.66
N ARG A 14 -7.94 -0.04 10.47
CA ARG A 14 -8.29 -0.59 9.16
C ARG A 14 -9.66 -1.23 9.19
N ASP A 15 -10.51 -0.82 8.25
CA ASP A 15 -11.71 -1.53 7.86
C ASP A 15 -11.50 -2.04 6.44
N ALA A 16 -11.21 -3.32 6.29
CA ALA A 16 -10.89 -3.93 5.00
C ALA A 16 -12.04 -3.77 3.98
N ARG A 17 -13.30 -3.73 4.43
CA ARG A 17 -14.46 -3.58 3.55
C ARG A 17 -14.48 -2.27 2.78
N SER A 18 -13.93 -1.20 3.32
CA SER A 18 -13.97 0.14 2.71
C SER A 18 -12.62 0.63 2.20
N ARG A 19 -11.51 0.06 2.70
CA ARG A 19 -10.16 0.53 2.39
C ARG A 19 -9.80 0.38 0.90
N TYR A 20 -10.18 -0.74 0.31
CA TYR A 20 -9.76 -1.13 -1.04
C TYR A 20 -10.83 -0.92 -2.12
N ARG A 21 -11.92 -0.25 -1.78
CA ARG A 21 -12.93 0.14 -2.77
C ARG A 21 -12.41 1.27 -3.65
N GLN A 22 -12.83 1.26 -4.91
CA GLN A 22 -12.64 2.38 -5.82
C GLN A 22 -13.19 3.67 -5.21
N ARG A 23 -12.43 4.76 -5.34
CA ARG A 23 -12.82 6.07 -4.84
C ARG A 23 -13.01 7.03 -6.01
N ALA A 24 -14.25 7.45 -6.21
CA ALA A 24 -14.62 8.49 -7.18
C ALA A 24 -14.69 9.88 -6.54
N GLU A 25 -14.80 9.96 -5.19
CA GLU A 25 -15.09 11.22 -4.48
C GLU A 25 -13.98 11.58 -3.48
N GLY A 26 -13.82 12.87 -3.21
CA GLY A 26 -12.99 13.39 -2.12
C GLY A 26 -11.58 13.81 -2.47
N GLY A 27 -11.14 13.74 -3.74
CA GLY A 27 -9.86 14.30 -4.19
C GLY A 27 -8.59 13.63 -3.65
N ALA A 28 -8.70 12.59 -2.81
CA ALA A 28 -7.53 11.88 -2.27
C ALA A 28 -6.92 10.93 -3.31
N HIS A 29 -5.57 10.93 -3.41
CA HIS A 29 -4.81 10.10 -4.35
C HIS A 29 -4.63 8.65 -3.87
N GLY A 30 -5.33 8.22 -2.85
CA GLY A 30 -5.31 6.85 -2.35
C GLY A 30 -5.75 6.70 -0.90
N ALA A 31 -5.66 5.46 -0.39
CA ALA A 31 -6.11 5.13 0.95
C ALA A 31 -5.34 5.88 2.04
N PHE A 32 -4.01 5.95 1.91
CA PHE A 32 -3.15 6.63 2.89
C PHE A 32 -3.54 8.10 3.08
N GLU A 33 -3.67 8.83 1.96
CA GLU A 33 -4.03 10.25 2.03
C GLU A 33 -5.40 10.46 2.67
N ALA A 34 -6.39 9.66 2.27
CA ALA A 34 -7.74 9.74 2.83
C ALA A 34 -7.75 9.41 4.33
N GLU A 35 -7.00 8.43 4.76
CA GLU A 35 -6.92 7.98 6.14
C GLU A 35 -6.21 8.99 7.04
N THR A 36 -5.09 9.56 6.56
CA THR A 36 -4.34 10.59 7.28
C THR A 36 -5.17 11.86 7.44
N LYS A 37 -5.81 12.34 6.36
CA LYS A 37 -6.70 13.51 6.41
C LYS A 37 -7.88 13.30 7.37
N ARG A 38 -8.49 12.10 7.39
CA ARG A 38 -9.58 11.78 8.31
C ARG A 38 -9.16 11.79 9.78
N ALA A 39 -7.89 11.46 10.04
CA ALA A 39 -7.31 11.56 11.39
C ALA A 39 -6.86 13.00 11.75
N GLY A 40 -7.08 13.98 10.87
CA GLY A 40 -6.65 15.37 11.07
C GLY A 40 -5.17 15.63 10.78
N GLY A 41 -4.46 14.65 10.21
CA GLY A 41 -3.05 14.79 9.83
C GLY A 41 -2.86 15.37 8.43
N THR A 42 -1.63 15.81 8.14
CA THR A 42 -1.21 16.31 6.83
C THR A 42 -0.44 15.20 6.11
N PRO A 43 -1.03 14.54 5.10
CA PRO A 43 -0.34 13.48 4.35
C PRO A 43 0.66 14.04 3.36
N ARG A 44 1.81 13.38 3.23
CA ARG A 44 2.77 13.57 2.15
C ARG A 44 3.33 12.21 1.73
N ALA A 45 3.54 12.02 0.44
CA ALA A 45 4.20 10.83 -0.08
C ALA A 45 5.24 11.23 -1.13
N ASP A 46 6.48 10.79 -0.91
CA ASP A 46 7.52 10.86 -1.92
C ASP A 46 7.46 9.56 -2.72
N VAL A 47 7.33 9.68 -4.04
CA VAL A 47 7.07 8.54 -4.93
C VAL A 47 8.17 8.42 -5.97
N GLN A 48 8.68 7.19 -6.14
CA GLN A 48 9.55 6.80 -7.24
C GLN A 48 8.88 5.67 -8.01
N VAL A 49 9.02 5.68 -9.33
CA VAL A 49 8.46 4.64 -10.21
C VAL A 49 9.54 4.13 -11.12
N ASP A 50 9.74 2.81 -11.10
CA ASP A 50 10.71 2.10 -11.90
C ASP A 50 10.04 0.91 -12.62
N ARG A 51 10.78 0.26 -13.52
CA ARG A 51 10.47 -1.05 -14.07
C ARG A 51 11.61 -2.01 -13.78
N GLY A 52 11.27 -3.26 -13.53
CA GLY A 52 12.28 -4.28 -13.22
C GLY A 52 11.68 -5.59 -12.78
N GLN A 53 12.50 -6.42 -12.15
CA GLN A 53 12.06 -7.71 -11.61
C GLN A 53 11.55 -7.55 -10.18
N ALA A 54 10.45 -8.22 -9.87
CA ALA A 54 9.98 -8.34 -8.50
C ALA A 54 10.89 -9.30 -7.69
N PRO A 55 11.00 -9.14 -6.36
CA PRO A 55 11.58 -10.17 -5.50
C PRO A 55 10.91 -11.54 -5.74
N ALA A 56 11.67 -12.63 -5.59
CA ALA A 56 11.22 -13.96 -5.99
C ALA A 56 9.90 -14.39 -5.34
N ASP A 57 9.71 -14.07 -4.07
CA ASP A 57 8.47 -14.37 -3.33
C ASP A 57 7.28 -13.52 -3.81
N VAL A 58 7.50 -12.27 -4.19
CA VAL A 58 6.49 -11.40 -4.81
C VAL A 58 6.15 -11.92 -6.22
N ALA A 59 7.17 -12.28 -7.01
CA ALA A 59 6.98 -12.86 -8.34
C ALA A 59 6.13 -14.13 -8.28
N ALA A 60 6.34 -14.99 -7.28
CA ALA A 60 5.53 -16.19 -7.06
C ALA A 60 4.04 -15.84 -6.83
N ILE A 61 3.74 -14.80 -6.04
CA ILE A 61 2.36 -14.34 -5.79
C ILE A 61 1.74 -13.76 -7.06
N LEU A 62 2.52 -13.04 -7.86
CA LEU A 62 2.08 -12.41 -9.12
C LEU A 62 1.94 -13.42 -10.28
N GLY A 63 2.33 -14.69 -10.08
CA GLY A 63 2.19 -15.74 -11.08
C GLY A 63 3.32 -15.78 -12.13
N GLY A 64 4.46 -15.16 -11.88
CA GLY A 64 5.59 -15.22 -12.81
C GLY A 64 6.74 -14.26 -12.52
N THR A 65 7.79 -14.38 -13.32
CA THR A 65 9.05 -13.61 -13.20
C THR A 65 9.16 -12.49 -14.23
N GLY A 66 8.06 -12.08 -14.84
CA GLY A 66 8.04 -11.00 -15.81
C GLY A 66 8.42 -9.63 -15.21
N GLU A 67 8.68 -8.68 -16.09
CA GLU A 67 8.90 -7.28 -15.67
C GLU A 67 7.65 -6.73 -14.98
N VAL A 68 7.85 -5.95 -13.92
CA VAL A 68 6.79 -5.27 -13.18
C VAL A 68 7.06 -3.77 -13.10
N VAL A 69 6.01 -2.98 -12.94
CA VAL A 69 6.13 -1.60 -12.45
C VAL A 69 6.33 -1.64 -10.95
N ILE A 70 7.36 -0.95 -10.47
CA ILE A 70 7.73 -0.86 -9.05
C ILE A 70 7.49 0.57 -8.59
N ARG A 71 6.60 0.75 -7.63
CA ARG A 71 6.30 2.06 -7.03
C ARG A 71 6.80 2.08 -5.60
N ARG A 72 7.90 2.80 -5.34
CA ARG A 72 8.46 3.00 -4.00
C ARG A 72 7.92 4.30 -3.41
N ARG A 73 7.44 4.23 -2.18
CA ARG A 73 6.84 5.39 -1.51
C ARG A 73 7.39 5.53 -0.10
N ARG A 74 7.76 6.76 0.24
CA ARG A 74 7.99 7.20 1.62
C ARG A 74 6.78 8.03 2.03
N MET A 75 6.05 7.59 3.06
CA MET A 75 4.75 8.13 3.42
C MET A 75 4.79 8.78 4.79
N TYR A 76 4.39 10.05 4.84
CA TYR A 76 4.54 10.91 6.01
C TYR A 76 3.20 11.42 6.53
N THR A 77 3.11 11.60 7.84
CA THR A 77 2.06 12.38 8.50
C THR A 77 2.74 13.60 9.13
N GLY A 78 2.50 14.80 8.57
CA GLY A 78 3.35 15.97 8.82
C GLY A 78 4.79 15.66 8.40
N GLU A 79 5.74 15.91 9.29
CA GLU A 79 7.18 15.63 9.05
C GLU A 79 7.60 14.20 9.40
N ARG A 80 6.74 13.44 10.07
CA ARG A 80 7.06 12.10 10.52
C ARG A 80 6.89 11.07 9.39
N LEU A 81 7.97 10.37 9.03
CA LEU A 81 7.91 9.20 8.17
C LEU A 81 7.25 8.06 8.96
N VAL A 82 6.09 7.61 8.48
CA VAL A 82 5.28 6.60 9.17
C VAL A 82 5.29 5.25 8.48
N GLN A 83 5.61 5.24 7.18
CA GLN A 83 5.53 4.02 6.39
C GLN A 83 6.40 4.11 5.15
N LEU A 84 7.10 3.02 4.85
CA LEU A 84 7.66 2.70 3.55
C LEU A 84 6.69 1.75 2.83
N ALA A 85 6.54 1.89 1.52
CA ALA A 85 5.65 1.02 0.76
C ALA A 85 6.17 0.78 -0.65
N ASP A 86 6.42 -0.47 -1.00
CA ASP A 86 6.82 -0.91 -2.32
C ASP A 86 5.68 -1.69 -2.97
N THR A 87 5.13 -1.15 -4.06
CA THR A 87 4.08 -1.81 -4.83
C THR A 87 4.65 -2.37 -6.13
N TYR A 88 4.35 -3.62 -6.40
CA TYR A 88 4.74 -4.36 -7.58
C TYR A 88 3.49 -4.65 -8.42
N ILE A 89 3.47 -4.16 -9.65
CA ILE A 89 2.32 -4.24 -10.56
C ILE A 89 2.75 -4.99 -11.81
N PRO A 90 2.10 -6.12 -12.17
CA PRO A 90 2.45 -6.89 -13.36
C PRO A 90 2.35 -6.06 -14.65
N ALA A 91 3.12 -6.43 -15.66
CA ALA A 91 3.14 -5.75 -16.96
C ALA A 91 1.74 -5.65 -17.58
N TYR A 92 0.96 -6.74 -17.55
CA TYR A 92 -0.38 -6.76 -18.12
C TYR A 92 -1.34 -5.74 -17.47
N VAL A 93 -1.15 -5.45 -16.18
CA VAL A 93 -1.93 -4.40 -15.49
C VAL A 93 -1.48 -3.02 -15.95
N ALA A 94 -0.17 -2.80 -16.06
CA ALA A 94 0.36 -1.52 -16.53
C ALA A 94 0.04 -1.25 -18.01
N GLU A 95 -0.14 -2.29 -18.82
CA GLU A 95 -0.62 -2.20 -20.21
C GLU A 95 -2.10 -1.80 -20.26
N ALA A 96 -2.95 -2.43 -19.43
CA ALA A 96 -4.38 -2.12 -19.37
C ALA A 96 -4.67 -0.76 -18.70
N ALA A 97 -3.88 -0.38 -17.70
CA ALA A 97 -4.01 0.84 -16.90
C ALA A 97 -2.69 1.63 -16.87
N PRO A 98 -2.25 2.29 -17.97
CA PRO A 98 -0.92 2.93 -18.02
C PRO A 98 -0.68 3.99 -16.93
N ALA A 99 -1.74 4.59 -16.40
CA ALA A 99 -1.65 5.57 -15.33
C ALA A 99 -1.06 5.00 -14.03
N VAL A 100 -1.05 3.67 -13.80
CA VAL A 100 -0.42 3.08 -12.61
C VAL A 100 1.10 3.26 -12.61
N ALA A 101 1.70 3.51 -13.77
CA ALA A 101 3.13 3.78 -13.93
C ALA A 101 3.48 5.27 -13.84
N GLN A 102 2.53 6.17 -13.61
CA GLN A 102 2.79 7.60 -13.44
C GLN A 102 3.15 7.91 -11.98
N LEU A 103 3.95 8.97 -11.77
CA LEU A 103 4.22 9.47 -10.40
C LEU A 103 2.93 9.86 -9.70
N ASP A 104 2.12 10.68 -10.34
CA ASP A 104 0.76 11.01 -9.91
C ASP A 104 -0.24 10.13 -10.67
N THR A 105 -0.97 9.32 -9.94
CA THR A 105 -2.00 8.43 -10.47
C THR A 105 -3.41 9.04 -10.41
N GLY A 106 -3.52 10.27 -9.96
CA GLY A 106 -4.78 11.00 -9.83
C GLY A 106 -5.67 10.52 -8.69
N THR A 107 -6.87 11.08 -8.64
CA THR A 107 -7.88 10.76 -7.62
C THR A 107 -8.16 9.27 -7.54
N GLY A 108 -8.16 8.72 -6.32
CA GLY A 108 -8.40 7.30 -6.05
C GLY A 108 -7.16 6.42 -6.19
N GLY A 109 -6.06 6.94 -6.74
CA GLY A 109 -4.80 6.21 -6.83
C GLY A 109 -4.83 5.03 -7.80
N ILE A 110 -3.86 4.12 -7.65
CA ILE A 110 -3.74 2.94 -8.53
C ILE A 110 -4.97 2.02 -8.48
N ILE A 111 -5.64 1.91 -7.33
CA ILE A 111 -6.83 1.07 -7.19
C ILE A 111 -7.94 1.54 -8.14
N SER A 112 -8.18 2.85 -8.20
CA SER A 112 -9.17 3.39 -9.14
C SER A 112 -8.74 3.21 -10.59
N ARG A 113 -7.46 3.41 -10.90
CA ARG A 113 -6.93 3.19 -12.27
C ARG A 113 -7.11 1.75 -12.73
N MET A 114 -6.82 0.78 -11.86
CA MET A 114 -7.06 -0.64 -12.17
C MET A 114 -8.56 -0.93 -12.35
N ALA A 115 -9.40 -0.40 -11.46
CA ALA A 115 -10.86 -0.60 -11.58
C ALA A 115 -11.43 0.02 -12.86
N ASP A 116 -11.00 1.22 -13.24
CA ASP A 116 -11.39 1.89 -14.49
C ASP A 116 -10.99 1.08 -15.75
N ALA A 117 -9.93 0.28 -15.63
CA ALA A 117 -9.44 -0.63 -16.68
C ALA A 117 -10.08 -2.04 -16.63
N GLY A 118 -11.10 -2.26 -15.81
CA GLY A 118 -11.75 -3.57 -15.66
C GLY A 118 -10.96 -4.57 -14.79
N LEU A 119 -9.97 -4.09 -14.05
CA LEU A 119 -9.12 -4.89 -13.16
C LEU A 119 -9.40 -4.54 -11.68
N ALA A 120 -10.66 -4.38 -11.33
CA ALA A 120 -11.07 -4.11 -9.95
C ALA A 120 -10.63 -5.24 -9.01
N GLN A 121 -10.08 -4.88 -7.86
CA GLN A 121 -9.79 -5.84 -6.80
C GLN A 121 -11.10 -6.27 -6.14
N THR A 122 -11.38 -7.56 -6.13
CA THR A 122 -12.54 -8.17 -5.48
C THR A 122 -12.16 -8.98 -4.27
N ASP A 123 -10.90 -9.40 -4.19
CA ASP A 123 -10.32 -10.11 -3.07
C ASP A 123 -9.00 -9.47 -2.65
N VAL A 124 -8.78 -9.39 -1.34
CA VAL A 124 -7.59 -8.82 -0.72
C VAL A 124 -7.12 -9.67 0.44
N VAL A 125 -5.85 -10.04 0.41
CA VAL A 125 -5.16 -10.68 1.55
C VAL A 125 -4.13 -9.72 2.11
N GLU A 126 -4.07 -9.58 3.43
CA GLU A 126 -3.00 -8.87 4.15
C GLU A 126 -2.31 -9.84 5.12
N ASP A 127 -1.06 -10.19 4.81
CA ASP A 127 -0.19 -10.93 5.71
C ASP A 127 0.57 -9.94 6.59
N VAL A 128 0.36 -10.02 7.90
CA VAL A 128 0.97 -9.13 8.89
C VAL A 128 2.05 -9.89 9.66
N THR A 129 3.29 -9.42 9.56
CA THR A 129 4.44 -10.04 10.19
C THR A 129 5.35 -9.01 10.86
N GLN A 130 6.36 -9.48 11.59
CA GLN A 130 7.46 -8.64 12.08
C GLN A 130 8.77 -9.15 11.48
N VAL A 131 9.58 -8.24 10.97
CA VAL A 131 10.90 -8.56 10.42
C VAL A 131 11.94 -7.57 10.94
N PRO A 132 13.21 -8.00 11.08
CA PRO A 132 14.29 -7.07 11.36
C PRO A 132 14.43 -6.02 10.25
N ALA A 133 14.64 -4.75 10.64
CA ALA A 133 14.90 -3.68 9.69
C ALA A 133 16.14 -3.99 8.85
N SER A 134 16.05 -3.81 7.53
CA SER A 134 17.24 -3.75 6.69
C SER A 134 18.03 -2.47 6.99
N PRO A 135 19.33 -2.40 6.63
CA PRO A 135 20.12 -1.19 6.81
C PRO A 135 19.44 0.05 6.21
N GLU A 136 18.90 -0.06 4.99
CA GLU A 136 18.21 1.04 4.30
C GLU A 136 16.90 1.44 4.99
N GLN A 137 16.16 0.46 5.53
CA GLN A 137 14.94 0.72 6.30
C GLN A 137 15.26 1.37 7.64
N ALA A 138 16.31 0.90 8.32
CA ALA A 138 16.77 1.46 9.57
C ALA A 138 17.19 2.93 9.41
N GLU A 139 18.00 3.23 8.39
CA GLU A 139 18.41 4.60 8.05
C GLU A 139 17.18 5.48 7.75
N ALA A 140 16.29 5.01 6.87
CA ALA A 140 15.12 5.78 6.44
C ALA A 140 14.16 6.09 7.60
N LEU A 141 13.94 5.13 8.50
CA LEU A 141 13.02 5.24 9.63
C LEU A 141 13.68 5.80 10.90
N GLY A 142 14.99 6.03 10.90
CA GLY A 142 15.74 6.54 12.04
C GLY A 142 15.74 5.57 13.23
N VAL A 143 15.88 4.27 12.98
CA VAL A 143 15.91 3.22 14.00
C VAL A 143 17.24 2.47 13.97
N GLU A 144 17.56 1.74 15.05
CA GLU A 144 18.72 0.86 15.07
C GLU A 144 18.55 -0.29 14.07
N PRO A 145 19.63 -0.74 13.41
CA PRO A 145 19.62 -1.94 12.60
C PRO A 145 19.07 -3.14 13.39
N SER A 146 18.35 -4.02 12.71
CA SER A 146 17.67 -5.17 13.31
C SER A 146 16.50 -4.85 14.27
N THR A 147 16.09 -3.59 14.41
CA THR A 147 14.81 -3.27 15.08
C THR A 147 13.69 -4.04 14.38
N LEU A 148 12.86 -4.74 15.17
CA LEU A 148 11.70 -5.45 14.61
C LEU A 148 10.64 -4.45 14.14
N LEU A 149 10.36 -4.46 12.85
CA LEU A 149 9.37 -3.60 12.21
C LEU A 149 8.14 -4.42 11.83
N LEU A 150 6.97 -3.85 12.08
CA LEU A 150 5.72 -4.40 11.61
C LEU A 150 5.65 -4.24 10.07
N THR A 151 5.41 -5.34 9.37
CA THR A 151 5.27 -5.37 7.93
C THR A 151 3.93 -5.92 7.51
N ILE A 152 3.40 -5.43 6.39
CA ILE A 152 2.15 -5.89 5.81
C ILE A 152 2.42 -6.18 4.35
N THR A 153 2.20 -7.42 3.93
CA THR A 153 2.15 -7.76 2.51
C THR A 153 0.69 -7.80 2.08
N HIS A 154 0.30 -6.80 1.33
CA HIS A 154 -1.03 -6.69 0.72
C HIS A 154 -1.00 -7.32 -0.67
N THR A 155 -1.94 -8.21 -0.96
CA THR A 155 -2.15 -8.80 -2.30
C THR A 155 -3.57 -8.52 -2.74
N GLY A 156 -3.73 -7.79 -3.84
CA GLY A 156 -5.02 -7.56 -4.48
C GLY A 156 -5.25 -8.51 -5.65
N ARG A 157 -6.44 -9.09 -5.74
CA ARG A 157 -6.84 -10.01 -6.80
C ARG A 157 -8.15 -9.59 -7.45
N THR A 158 -8.28 -9.87 -8.73
CA THR A 158 -9.52 -9.77 -9.48
C THR A 158 -10.43 -10.98 -9.22
N GLU A 159 -11.66 -10.92 -9.68
CA GLU A 159 -12.67 -11.99 -9.50
C GLU A 159 -12.22 -13.35 -10.06
N ASP A 160 -11.41 -13.35 -11.12
CA ASP A 160 -10.81 -14.56 -11.70
C ASP A 160 -9.56 -15.05 -10.95
N GLY A 161 -9.22 -14.42 -9.81
CA GLY A 161 -8.13 -14.81 -8.92
C GLY A 161 -6.75 -14.32 -9.34
N ARG A 162 -6.60 -13.58 -10.45
CA ARG A 162 -5.30 -13.02 -10.85
C ARG A 162 -4.85 -11.90 -9.91
N ALA A 163 -3.60 -11.95 -9.49
CA ALA A 163 -3.02 -10.90 -8.67
C ALA A 163 -2.71 -9.65 -9.53
N VAL A 164 -3.32 -8.51 -9.21
CA VAL A 164 -3.13 -7.24 -9.92
C VAL A 164 -2.07 -6.36 -9.28
N GLU A 165 -1.81 -6.56 -8.01
CA GLU A 165 -0.70 -5.92 -7.28
C GLU A 165 -0.28 -6.74 -6.06
N VAL A 166 0.97 -6.54 -5.66
CA VAL A 166 1.47 -6.86 -4.31
C VAL A 166 2.11 -5.61 -3.75
N THR A 167 1.69 -5.18 -2.56
CA THR A 167 2.32 -4.06 -1.86
C THR A 167 2.91 -4.51 -0.54
N ARG A 168 4.19 -4.23 -0.32
CA ARG A 168 4.87 -4.40 0.96
C ARG A 168 4.92 -3.09 1.70
N HIS A 169 4.31 -3.06 2.85
CA HIS A 169 4.37 -1.95 3.79
C HIS A 169 5.33 -2.28 4.92
N VAL A 170 6.19 -1.32 5.27
CA VAL A 170 7.03 -1.37 6.46
C VAL A 170 6.67 -0.17 7.32
N LEU A 171 6.22 -0.43 8.54
CA LEU A 171 5.74 0.60 9.44
C LEU A 171 6.84 1.06 10.40
N SER A 172 6.89 2.37 10.69
CA SER A 172 7.75 2.88 11.75
C SER A 172 7.37 2.28 13.11
N PRO A 173 8.29 2.21 14.08
CA PRO A 173 7.98 1.67 15.41
C PRO A 173 6.85 2.40 16.12
N GLY A 174 6.19 1.70 17.03
CA GLY A 174 5.15 2.26 17.89
C GLY A 174 3.77 2.33 17.27
N TRP A 175 3.55 1.72 16.11
CA TRP A 175 2.24 1.65 15.47
C TRP A 175 1.45 0.43 15.91
N THR A 176 0.15 0.63 16.10
CA THR A 176 -0.84 -0.41 16.41
C THR A 176 -1.77 -0.58 15.23
N LEU A 177 -1.91 -1.81 14.73
CA LEU A 177 -2.97 -2.15 13.78
C LEU A 177 -4.25 -2.50 14.55
N ARG A 178 -5.35 -1.86 14.20
CA ARG A 178 -6.67 -2.13 14.78
C ARG A 178 -7.62 -2.61 13.70
N TYR A 179 -8.14 -3.80 13.88
CA TYR A 179 -9.16 -4.39 13.03
C TYR A 179 -10.48 -4.45 13.77
N GLY A 180 -11.58 -4.01 13.13
CA GLY A 180 -12.93 -4.27 13.59
C GLY A 180 -13.49 -5.47 12.84
N VAL A 181 -13.87 -6.51 13.54
CA VAL A 181 -14.52 -7.69 12.95
C VAL A 181 -15.99 -7.64 13.35
N PRO A 182 -16.94 -7.42 12.39
CA PRO A 182 -18.35 -7.56 12.67
C PRO A 182 -18.64 -9.02 13.04
N LEU A 183 -19.38 -9.22 14.13
CA LEU A 183 -19.96 -10.51 14.47
C LEU A 183 -21.41 -10.46 13.98
N ASP A 184 -21.80 -11.41 13.14
CA ASP A 184 -23.16 -11.56 12.62
C ASP A 184 -24.10 -12.12 13.71
#